data_7a538b1e5274bea55cc8a8fe8a9b086f
#
_entry.id   7a538b1e5274bea55cc8a8fe8a9b086f
#
_cell.length_a   1.000
_cell.length_b   1.000
_cell.length_c   1.000
_cell.angle_alpha   90.00
_cell.angle_beta   90.00
_cell.angle_gamma   90.00
#
_symmetry.space_group_name_H-M   'P 1'
#
loop_
_entity.id
_entity.type
_entity.pdbx_description
1 polymer ?
#
loop_
_entity_poly.entity_id
_entity_poly.type
_entity_poly.pdbx_seq_one_letter_code
_entity_poly.pdbx_strand_id
1 'polypeptide(L)'
;MPFVIGGIAFFHSVPASYGEIDLDACLLAKIFNRDITVWNHADIVELNPALASLDQPITVARRVEGSSSTSLITKYLNLKCPTVWTAAMVGKKPCDAETTTSCVNWATDTVEAQGSGGISGYLAANDYSISYIDIGHGLASGLGEIALQNADGNFVKPSTEGAVAGAALGSTGATGATREASAYVLTWEDVSLMDQAGSITWPICTFSYLYIKKDMSSWSGEEAKTAALVKAFAQFVLSEEAQDMLPEFGFVGLPAEILTKARTAVSSILVPANTEWTFEKDTNDKLDMLTGVTDETAAGVIVGQNPLTFSSKRSAYADYERTKLVAAVAALEAKIATLKDEHVSLHPSAWYDDPTKQIEGAAAVGALGFIFGFIGLVLGAVAMSRVKGLAKNQGGGYQI
;
A
#
# COMPACT_ATOMS: atom_id res chain seq x y z
N MET A 1 17.47 -5.71 -2.88
CA MET A 1 17.22 -4.26 -2.92
C MET A 1 15.81 -3.99 -2.43
N PRO A 2 15.56 -2.91 -1.67
CA PRO A 2 14.20 -2.52 -1.30
C PRO A 2 13.46 -2.00 -2.52
N PHE A 3 12.11 -2.11 -2.51
CA PHE A 3 11.29 -1.57 -3.59
C PHE A 3 10.02 -0.88 -3.10
N VAL A 4 9.62 -1.10 -1.84
CA VAL A 4 8.41 -0.51 -1.24
C VAL A 4 8.52 -0.49 0.28
N ILE A 5 7.83 0.43 0.92
CA ILE A 5 7.61 0.45 2.37
C ILE A 5 6.20 -0.03 2.64
N GLY A 6 6.07 -0.96 3.57
CA GLY A 6 4.79 -1.43 4.09
C GLY A 6 4.73 -1.36 5.60
N GLY A 7 3.53 -1.24 6.13
CA GLY A 7 3.25 -1.33 7.56
C GLY A 7 2.46 -2.58 7.90
N ILE A 8 2.69 -3.12 9.09
CA ILE A 8 1.85 -4.14 9.70
C ILE A 8 1.08 -3.49 10.83
N ALA A 9 -0.22 -3.77 10.89
CA ALA A 9 -1.09 -3.21 11.91
C ALA A 9 -1.93 -4.29 12.59
N PHE A 10 -2.48 -3.89 13.73
CA PHE A 10 -3.43 -4.70 14.46
C PHE A 10 -4.84 -4.25 14.11
N PHE A 11 -5.70 -5.23 13.86
CA PHE A 11 -7.10 -5.04 13.51
C PHE A 11 -7.98 -5.89 14.41
N HIS A 12 -9.22 -5.44 14.60
CA HIS A 12 -10.18 -6.11 15.46
C HIS A 12 -11.57 -6.17 14.81
N SER A 13 -12.45 -7.00 15.40
CA SER A 13 -13.85 -7.13 15.03
C SER A 13 -14.81 -6.75 16.19
N VAL A 14 -14.37 -5.91 17.12
CA VAL A 14 -15.25 -5.31 18.13
C VAL A 14 -16.23 -4.37 17.42
N PRO A 15 -17.53 -4.42 17.74
CA PRO A 15 -18.52 -3.54 17.14
C PRO A 15 -18.17 -2.05 17.29
N ALA A 16 -18.39 -1.27 16.22
CA ALA A 16 -18.05 0.16 16.17
C ALA A 16 -18.78 1.01 17.24
N SER A 17 -19.86 0.49 17.85
CA SER A 17 -20.56 1.15 18.96
C SER A 17 -19.72 1.35 20.22
N TYR A 18 -18.58 0.63 20.34
CA TYR A 18 -17.62 0.80 21.43
C TYR A 18 -16.55 1.86 21.17
N GLY A 19 -16.60 2.50 20.00
CA GLY A 19 -15.67 3.57 19.62
C GLY A 19 -14.32 3.05 19.09
N GLU A 20 -13.34 3.94 19.15
CA GLU A 20 -11.96 3.63 18.78
C GLU A 20 -11.27 2.85 19.90
N ILE A 21 -10.31 2.00 19.54
CA ILE A 21 -9.56 1.19 20.50
C ILE A 21 -8.09 1.58 20.46
N ASP A 22 -7.61 2.12 21.57
CA ASP A 22 -6.24 2.54 21.82
C ASP A 22 -5.51 1.44 22.58
N LEU A 23 -4.40 0.93 22.04
CA LEU A 23 -3.55 -0.03 22.73
C LEU A 23 -2.08 0.39 22.63
N ASP A 24 -1.33 0.12 23.69
CA ASP A 24 0.12 0.17 23.66
C ASP A 24 0.72 -1.22 23.35
N ALA A 25 2.03 -1.25 23.14
CA ALA A 25 2.74 -2.49 22.83
C ALA A 25 2.69 -3.52 23.96
N CYS A 26 2.63 -3.09 25.22
CA CYS A 26 2.60 -4.00 26.37
C CYS A 26 1.20 -4.63 26.55
N LEU A 27 0.14 -3.87 26.29
CA LEU A 27 -1.22 -4.42 26.24
C LEU A 27 -1.34 -5.45 25.12
N LEU A 28 -0.85 -5.13 23.92
CA LEU A 28 -0.81 -6.09 22.82
C LEU A 28 -0.01 -7.34 23.19
N ALA A 29 1.19 -7.18 23.80
CA ALA A 29 1.99 -8.31 24.25
C ALA A 29 1.23 -9.21 25.24
N LYS A 30 0.54 -8.62 26.22
CA LYS A 30 -0.29 -9.37 27.19
C LYS A 30 -1.47 -10.07 26.52
N ILE A 31 -2.13 -9.44 25.54
CA ILE A 31 -3.25 -10.03 24.79
C ILE A 31 -2.76 -11.22 23.96
N PHE A 32 -1.68 -11.05 23.20
CA PHE A 32 -1.14 -12.11 22.33
C PHE A 32 -0.46 -13.23 23.10
N ASN A 33 0.05 -12.96 24.31
CA ASN A 33 0.57 -13.96 25.25
C ASN A 33 -0.53 -14.63 26.09
N ARG A 34 -1.78 -14.15 25.98
CA ARG A 34 -2.96 -14.62 26.73
C ARG A 34 -2.96 -14.30 28.23
N ASP A 35 -2.15 -13.32 28.66
CA ASP A 35 -2.23 -12.75 30.02
C ASP A 35 -3.51 -11.92 30.21
N ILE A 36 -3.99 -11.29 29.11
CA ILE A 36 -5.27 -10.61 29.00
C ILE A 36 -6.15 -11.36 28.00
N THR A 37 -7.34 -11.76 28.44
CA THR A 37 -8.23 -12.64 27.66
C THR A 37 -9.65 -12.09 27.48
N VAL A 38 -9.95 -10.93 28.06
CA VAL A 38 -11.29 -10.28 27.97
C VAL A 38 -11.15 -8.80 27.61
N TRP A 39 -12.06 -8.28 26.83
CA TRP A 39 -12.01 -6.88 26.38
C TRP A 39 -12.23 -5.86 27.49
N ASN A 40 -12.98 -6.20 28.54
CA ASN A 40 -13.19 -5.35 29.72
C ASN A 40 -12.13 -5.50 30.80
N HIS A 41 -10.94 -6.05 30.47
CA HIS A 41 -9.84 -6.09 31.41
C HIS A 41 -9.44 -4.68 31.87
N ALA A 42 -9.13 -4.52 33.16
CA ALA A 42 -8.87 -3.22 33.76
C ALA A 42 -7.79 -2.41 32.99
N ASP A 43 -6.68 -3.06 32.60
CA ASP A 43 -5.61 -2.40 31.86
C ASP A 43 -6.07 -1.87 30.48
N ILE A 44 -7.00 -2.57 29.80
CA ILE A 44 -7.58 -2.11 28.52
C ILE A 44 -8.55 -0.96 28.77
N VAL A 45 -9.41 -1.10 29.79
CA VAL A 45 -10.42 -0.11 30.12
C VAL A 45 -9.81 1.22 30.57
N GLU A 46 -8.62 1.21 31.16
CA GLU A 46 -7.88 2.43 31.53
C GLU A 46 -7.67 3.35 30.31
N LEU A 47 -7.32 2.79 29.16
CA LEU A 47 -7.18 3.54 27.89
C LEU A 47 -8.52 3.67 27.15
N ASN A 48 -9.44 2.72 27.34
CA ASN A 48 -10.67 2.58 26.57
C ASN A 48 -11.90 2.47 27.49
N PRO A 49 -12.35 3.55 28.17
CA PRO A 49 -13.46 3.47 29.13
C PRO A 49 -14.76 2.91 28.54
N ALA A 50 -15.00 3.06 27.25
CA ALA A 50 -16.17 2.51 26.57
C ALA A 50 -16.22 0.97 26.59
N LEU A 51 -15.06 0.30 26.73
CA LEU A 51 -14.98 -1.15 26.80
C LEU A 51 -15.33 -1.74 28.18
N ALA A 52 -15.57 -0.92 29.21
CA ALA A 52 -15.88 -1.39 30.55
C ALA A 52 -17.14 -2.30 30.60
N SER A 53 -18.09 -2.08 29.70
CA SER A 53 -19.30 -2.89 29.60
C SER A 53 -19.17 -4.10 28.66
N LEU A 54 -18.04 -4.25 27.97
CA LEU A 54 -17.81 -5.32 27.00
C LEU A 54 -17.24 -6.58 27.67
N ASP A 55 -18.08 -7.32 28.34
CA ASP A 55 -17.72 -8.61 28.95
C ASP A 55 -17.69 -9.73 27.90
N GLN A 56 -16.70 -9.67 27.01
CA GLN A 56 -16.51 -10.63 25.93
C GLN A 56 -15.04 -11.12 25.90
N PRO A 57 -14.84 -12.41 25.60
CA PRO A 57 -13.50 -12.95 25.44
C PRO A 57 -12.81 -12.37 24.22
N ILE A 58 -11.51 -12.16 24.32
CA ILE A 58 -10.67 -11.80 23.17
C ILE A 58 -10.25 -13.08 22.45
N THR A 59 -10.63 -13.23 21.18
CA THR A 59 -10.10 -14.28 20.32
C THR A 59 -8.89 -13.75 19.55
N VAL A 60 -7.73 -14.36 19.77
CA VAL A 60 -6.50 -14.02 19.04
C VAL A 60 -6.37 -14.91 17.83
N ALA A 61 -6.41 -14.32 16.63
CA ALA A 61 -6.08 -15.02 15.40
C ALA A 61 -4.61 -14.76 15.01
N ARG A 62 -3.93 -15.75 14.46
CA ARG A 62 -2.52 -15.69 14.09
C ARG A 62 -2.22 -16.44 12.80
N ARG A 63 -1.07 -16.16 12.22
CA ARG A 63 -0.61 -16.86 11.02
C ARG A 63 -0.23 -18.30 11.33
N VAL A 64 -0.70 -19.23 10.52
CA VAL A 64 -0.40 -20.66 10.65
C VAL A 64 0.98 -21.02 10.13
N GLU A 65 1.49 -20.28 9.17
CA GLU A 65 2.77 -20.53 8.48
C GLU A 65 3.77 -19.38 8.67
N GLY A 66 4.98 -19.55 8.14
CA GLY A 66 6.02 -18.52 8.17
C GLY A 66 5.55 -17.21 7.54
N SER A 67 5.67 -16.12 8.28
CA SER A 67 5.17 -14.80 7.89
C SER A 67 6.12 -13.69 8.31
N SER A 68 6.39 -12.77 7.39
CA SER A 68 7.10 -11.51 7.69
C SER A 68 6.31 -10.64 8.67
N SER A 69 4.97 -10.65 8.58
CA SER A 69 4.10 -9.93 9.52
C SER A 69 4.29 -10.45 10.94
N THR A 70 4.30 -11.79 11.12
CA THR A 70 4.61 -12.40 12.43
C THR A 70 6.00 -12.00 12.93
N SER A 71 7.01 -12.01 12.06
CA SER A 71 8.37 -11.60 12.43
C SER A 71 8.42 -10.15 12.90
N LEU A 72 7.70 -9.26 12.23
CA LEU A 72 7.70 -7.83 12.56
C LEU A 72 7.00 -7.54 13.87
N ILE A 73 5.78 -8.08 14.08
CA ILE A 73 5.05 -7.81 15.32
C ILE A 73 5.77 -8.41 16.53
N THR A 74 6.34 -9.61 16.40
CA THR A 74 7.06 -10.24 17.53
C THR A 74 8.33 -9.49 17.88
N LYS A 75 9.05 -8.94 16.90
CA LYS A 75 10.20 -8.06 17.13
C LYS A 75 9.77 -6.74 17.79
N TYR A 76 8.68 -6.15 17.33
CA TYR A 76 8.16 -4.90 17.90
C TYR A 76 7.71 -5.10 19.35
N LEU A 77 6.95 -6.16 19.64
CA LEU A 77 6.52 -6.47 21.00
C LEU A 77 7.71 -6.71 21.93
N ASN A 78 8.73 -7.43 21.46
CA ASN A 78 9.97 -7.62 22.24
C ASN A 78 10.72 -6.30 22.44
N LEU A 79 10.81 -5.43 21.43
CA LEU A 79 11.47 -4.14 21.52
C LEU A 79 10.83 -3.23 22.58
N LYS A 80 9.50 -3.17 22.59
CA LYS A 80 8.74 -2.25 23.43
C LYS A 80 8.38 -2.82 24.80
N CYS A 81 8.18 -4.12 24.91
CA CYS A 81 7.75 -4.80 26.12
C CYS A 81 8.50 -6.12 26.37
N PRO A 82 9.84 -6.09 26.54
CA PRO A 82 10.69 -7.28 26.64
C PRO A 82 10.42 -8.15 27.88
N THR A 83 9.77 -7.61 28.90
CA THR A 83 9.41 -8.33 30.12
C THR A 83 8.21 -9.27 29.93
N VAL A 84 7.31 -8.96 29.01
CA VAL A 84 6.15 -9.77 28.67
C VAL A 84 6.41 -10.58 27.40
N TRP A 85 6.93 -9.93 26.36
CA TRP A 85 7.30 -10.58 25.11
C TRP A 85 8.81 -10.73 25.02
N THR A 86 9.31 -11.85 25.53
CA THR A 86 10.75 -12.09 25.64
C THR A 86 11.41 -12.37 24.27
N ALA A 87 12.74 -12.28 24.20
CA ALA A 87 13.50 -12.60 23.00
C ALA A 87 13.26 -14.05 22.49
N ALA A 88 12.94 -14.98 23.37
CA ALA A 88 12.59 -16.36 23.01
C ALA A 88 11.24 -16.46 22.25
N MET A 89 10.40 -15.42 22.33
CA MET A 89 9.10 -15.35 21.64
C MET A 89 9.19 -14.63 20.30
N VAL A 90 10.38 -14.22 19.88
CA VAL A 90 10.59 -13.56 18.58
C VAL A 90 10.77 -14.63 17.50
N GLY A 91 9.88 -14.64 16.52
CA GLY A 91 9.91 -15.62 15.45
C GLY A 91 9.05 -15.23 14.24
N LYS A 92 9.19 -15.99 13.16
CA LYS A 92 8.44 -15.78 11.93
C LYS A 92 7.39 -16.85 11.64
N LYS A 93 7.41 -17.95 12.38
CA LYS A 93 6.49 -19.09 12.24
C LYS A 93 6.16 -19.67 13.60
N PRO A 94 5.06 -20.43 13.73
CA PRO A 94 4.80 -21.25 14.91
C PRO A 94 5.94 -22.24 15.15
N CYS A 95 6.20 -22.57 16.42
CA CYS A 95 7.08 -23.68 16.78
C CYS A 95 6.39 -25.02 16.46
N ASP A 96 7.16 -25.97 15.99
CA ASP A 96 6.76 -27.36 15.76
C ASP A 96 7.81 -28.32 16.36
N ALA A 97 7.58 -29.62 16.22
CA ALA A 97 8.49 -30.63 16.79
C ALA A 97 9.93 -30.56 16.22
N GLU A 98 10.08 -30.03 15.01
CA GLU A 98 11.38 -29.93 14.32
C GLU A 98 12.02 -28.56 14.49
N THR A 99 11.23 -27.51 14.76
CA THR A 99 11.66 -26.12 14.81
C THR A 99 11.46 -25.56 16.21
N THR A 100 12.56 -25.44 16.95
CA THR A 100 12.56 -24.94 18.34
C THR A 100 13.25 -23.58 18.48
N THR A 101 13.81 -23.03 17.40
CA THR A 101 14.51 -21.74 17.40
C THR A 101 13.92 -20.80 16.36
N SER A 102 13.90 -19.49 16.65
CA SER A 102 13.34 -18.46 15.76
C SER A 102 11.88 -18.72 15.38
N CYS A 103 11.13 -19.35 16.27
CA CYS A 103 9.72 -19.63 16.16
C CYS A 103 8.96 -19.04 17.35
N VAL A 104 7.65 -18.92 17.21
CA VAL A 104 6.76 -18.43 18.28
C VAL A 104 5.99 -19.59 18.86
N ASN A 105 6.14 -19.81 20.16
CA ASN A 105 5.32 -20.78 20.88
C ASN A 105 3.98 -20.12 21.27
N TRP A 106 3.03 -20.16 20.34
CA TRP A 106 1.71 -19.59 20.57
C TRP A 106 0.91 -20.39 21.60
N ALA A 107 0.09 -19.68 22.36
CA ALA A 107 -0.86 -20.34 23.25
C ALA A 107 -1.86 -21.18 22.45
N THR A 108 -2.29 -22.30 23.02
CA THR A 108 -3.14 -23.30 22.35
C THR A 108 -4.56 -22.83 22.08
N ASP A 109 -5.01 -21.76 22.75
CA ASP A 109 -6.31 -21.13 22.58
C ASP A 109 -6.31 -20.00 21.53
N THR A 110 -5.24 -19.90 20.72
CA THR A 110 -5.19 -19.00 19.56
C THR A 110 -5.65 -19.70 18.29
N VAL A 111 -6.26 -18.94 17.37
CA VAL A 111 -6.80 -19.46 16.12
C VAL A 111 -5.78 -19.30 14.99
N GLU A 112 -5.63 -20.35 14.20
CA GLU A 112 -4.75 -20.37 13.03
C GLU A 112 -5.48 -19.90 11.78
N ALA A 113 -4.86 -18.99 11.02
CA ALA A 113 -5.38 -18.55 9.73
C ALA A 113 -4.26 -18.39 8.69
N GLN A 114 -4.52 -18.78 7.46
CA GLN A 114 -3.55 -18.77 6.39
C GLN A 114 -3.56 -17.46 5.63
N GLY A 115 -2.40 -16.82 5.52
CA GLY A 115 -2.23 -15.59 4.75
C GLY A 115 -2.98 -14.39 5.34
N SER A 116 -2.86 -13.23 4.70
CA SER A 116 -3.60 -12.02 5.09
C SER A 116 -5.10 -12.20 4.84
N GLY A 117 -5.48 -12.86 3.74
CA GLY A 117 -6.88 -13.15 3.42
C GLY A 117 -7.55 -14.08 4.43
N GLY A 118 -6.84 -15.10 4.95
CA GLY A 118 -7.37 -15.96 6.02
C GLY A 118 -7.58 -15.21 7.33
N ILE A 119 -6.65 -14.31 7.69
CA ILE A 119 -6.79 -13.45 8.89
C ILE A 119 -7.99 -12.51 8.72
N SER A 120 -8.06 -11.74 7.64
CA SER A 120 -9.16 -10.78 7.44
C SER A 120 -10.52 -11.48 7.37
N GLY A 121 -10.59 -12.62 6.67
CA GLY A 121 -11.82 -13.43 6.61
C GLY A 121 -12.23 -13.97 7.97
N TYR A 122 -11.27 -14.38 8.81
CA TYR A 122 -11.57 -14.82 10.17
C TYR A 122 -12.15 -13.68 11.02
N LEU A 123 -11.49 -12.51 11.03
CA LEU A 123 -11.97 -11.35 11.81
C LEU A 123 -13.35 -10.88 11.33
N ALA A 124 -13.58 -10.86 10.03
CA ALA A 124 -14.86 -10.47 9.46
C ALA A 124 -16.04 -11.41 9.83
N ALA A 125 -15.72 -12.69 10.10
CA ALA A 125 -16.71 -13.71 10.44
C ALA A 125 -16.87 -13.96 11.94
N ASN A 126 -15.97 -13.43 12.79
CA ASN A 126 -15.95 -13.72 14.22
C ASN A 126 -15.76 -12.44 15.02
N ASP A 127 -16.81 -11.99 15.66
CA ASP A 127 -16.79 -10.82 16.54
C ASP A 127 -15.80 -10.98 17.69
N TYR A 128 -15.34 -9.84 18.23
CA TYR A 128 -14.44 -9.74 19.39
C TYR A 128 -13.07 -10.37 19.19
N SER A 129 -12.66 -10.56 17.93
CA SER A 129 -11.35 -11.08 17.58
C SER A 129 -10.34 -9.96 17.36
N ILE A 130 -9.05 -10.27 17.52
CA ILE A 130 -7.92 -9.40 17.22
C ILE A 130 -6.86 -10.17 16.45
N SER A 131 -6.20 -9.51 15.51
CA SER A 131 -5.06 -10.07 14.79
C SER A 131 -4.17 -8.96 14.20
N TYR A 132 -3.15 -9.38 13.45
CA TYR A 132 -2.22 -8.53 12.74
C TYR A 132 -2.14 -8.92 11.27
N ILE A 133 -2.20 -7.92 10.39
CA ILE A 133 -2.02 -8.07 8.93
C ILE A 133 -1.39 -6.81 8.34
N ASP A 134 -1.03 -6.84 7.08
CA ASP A 134 -0.59 -5.64 6.38
C ASP A 134 -1.70 -4.57 6.35
N ILE A 135 -1.28 -3.31 6.42
CA ILE A 135 -2.20 -2.17 6.56
C ILE A 135 -3.17 -2.12 5.38
N GLY A 136 -2.66 -2.19 4.15
CA GLY A 136 -3.50 -2.08 2.96
C GLY A 136 -4.59 -3.15 2.91
N HIS A 137 -4.26 -4.39 3.28
CA HIS A 137 -5.22 -5.50 3.30
C HIS A 137 -6.27 -5.32 4.42
N GLY A 138 -5.83 -4.92 5.62
CA GLY A 138 -6.74 -4.69 6.74
C GLY A 138 -7.75 -3.59 6.47
N LEU A 139 -7.30 -2.44 5.95
CA LEU A 139 -8.15 -1.32 5.57
C LEU A 139 -9.14 -1.69 4.45
N ALA A 140 -8.66 -2.38 3.41
CA ALA A 140 -9.50 -2.84 2.31
C ALA A 140 -10.59 -3.83 2.77
N SER A 141 -10.36 -4.54 3.88
CA SER A 141 -11.33 -5.48 4.46
C SER A 141 -12.35 -4.81 5.40
N GLY A 142 -12.23 -3.50 5.66
CA GLY A 142 -13.16 -2.75 6.51
C GLY A 142 -13.14 -3.17 7.98
N LEU A 143 -12.03 -3.71 8.47
CA LEU A 143 -11.85 -4.13 9.87
C LEU A 143 -11.66 -2.93 10.79
N GLY A 144 -12.00 -3.09 12.08
CA GLY A 144 -11.70 -2.10 13.10
C GLY A 144 -10.19 -1.93 13.30
N GLU A 145 -9.73 -0.70 13.33
CA GLU A 145 -8.32 -0.36 13.50
C GLU A 145 -7.96 -0.23 14.98
N ILE A 146 -6.83 -0.80 15.39
CA ILE A 146 -6.22 -0.45 16.67
C ILE A 146 -5.37 0.81 16.47
N ALA A 147 -5.66 1.87 17.23
CA ALA A 147 -4.74 2.99 17.36
C ALA A 147 -3.59 2.57 18.29
N LEU A 148 -2.39 2.50 17.73
CA LEU A 148 -1.21 2.00 18.44
C LEU A 148 -0.36 3.15 18.95
N GLN A 149 0.06 3.08 20.21
CA GLN A 149 0.94 4.09 20.77
C GLN A 149 2.32 4.04 20.10
N ASN A 150 2.73 5.15 19.50
CA ASN A 150 3.99 5.27 18.79
C ASN A 150 5.17 5.69 19.71
N ALA A 151 6.36 5.91 19.13
CA ALA A 151 7.56 6.27 19.86
C ALA A 151 7.43 7.60 20.64
N ASP A 152 6.63 8.54 20.13
CA ASP A 152 6.39 9.85 20.76
C ASP A 152 5.23 9.82 21.78
N GLY A 153 4.63 8.65 22.01
CA GLY A 153 3.54 8.45 22.97
C GLY A 153 2.15 8.76 22.43
N ASN A 154 2.00 9.06 21.13
CA ASN A 154 0.71 9.32 20.52
C ASN A 154 0.04 8.03 20.04
N PHE A 155 -1.27 7.93 20.20
CA PHE A 155 -2.06 6.85 19.59
C PHE A 155 -2.32 7.21 18.11
N VAL A 156 -1.85 6.35 17.22
CA VAL A 156 -1.90 6.55 15.77
C VAL A 156 -2.64 5.38 15.13
N LYS A 157 -3.59 5.68 14.22
CA LYS A 157 -4.24 4.65 13.40
C LYS A 157 -3.40 4.31 12.18
N PRO A 158 -3.46 3.07 11.70
CA PRO A 158 -2.78 2.70 10.46
C PRO A 158 -3.30 3.48 9.23
N SER A 159 -4.55 3.94 9.24
CA SER A 159 -5.15 4.78 8.19
C SER A 159 -4.75 6.25 8.25
N THR A 160 -4.02 6.70 9.29
CA THR A 160 -3.59 8.10 9.41
C THR A 160 -2.70 8.45 8.21
N GLU A 161 -3.08 9.52 7.49
CA GLU A 161 -2.33 10.00 6.34
C GLU A 161 -0.87 10.33 6.73
N GLY A 162 0.09 9.79 5.97
CA GLY A 162 1.50 9.99 6.22
C GLY A 162 2.11 9.11 7.32
N ALA A 163 1.32 8.32 8.05
CA ALA A 163 1.81 7.52 9.18
C ALA A 163 2.94 6.55 8.77
N VAL A 164 2.73 5.78 7.72
CA VAL A 164 3.75 4.85 7.19
C VAL A 164 4.91 5.61 6.54
N ALA A 165 4.62 6.72 5.86
CA ALA A 165 5.64 7.58 5.24
C ALA A 165 6.56 8.23 6.30
N GLY A 166 6.03 8.57 7.47
CA GLY A 166 6.80 9.09 8.60
C GLY A 166 7.95 8.16 9.01
N ALA A 167 7.73 6.85 9.00
CA ALA A 167 8.76 5.87 9.31
C ALA A 167 9.93 5.88 8.31
N ALA A 168 9.67 6.26 7.06
CA ALA A 168 10.69 6.37 6.01
C ALA A 168 11.72 7.46 6.30
N LEU A 169 11.30 8.56 6.93
CA LEU A 169 12.18 9.67 7.29
C LEU A 169 13.26 9.26 8.29
N GLY A 170 12.97 8.32 9.16
CA GLY A 170 13.94 7.76 10.11
C GLY A 170 15.05 6.93 9.45
N SER A 171 14.87 6.49 8.19
CA SER A 171 15.89 5.75 7.43
C SER A 171 16.93 6.65 6.78
N THR A 172 16.70 7.96 6.70
CA THR A 172 17.66 8.92 6.16
C THR A 172 18.86 9.04 7.09
N GLY A 173 20.03 8.61 6.64
CA GLY A 173 21.23 8.54 7.46
C GLY A 173 21.48 7.18 8.12
N ALA A 174 20.62 6.19 7.91
CA ALA A 174 20.90 4.82 8.30
C ALA A 174 22.21 4.34 7.67
N THR A 175 23.10 3.83 8.52
CA THR A 175 24.47 3.43 8.13
C THR A 175 24.50 2.36 7.06
N GLY A 176 23.49 1.51 6.94
CA GLY A 176 23.30 0.57 5.84
C GLY A 176 23.21 1.23 4.47
N ALA A 177 22.80 2.51 4.43
CA ALA A 177 22.77 3.30 3.21
C ALA A 177 24.15 3.78 2.74
N THR A 178 25.18 3.72 3.57
CA THR A 178 26.51 4.26 3.30
C THR A 178 27.56 3.19 2.97
N ARG A 179 27.23 1.91 3.01
CA ARG A 179 28.14 0.87 2.56
C ARG A 179 28.36 0.98 1.07
N GLU A 180 29.62 1.06 0.68
CA GLU A 180 30.11 1.37 -0.65
C GLU A 180 29.34 0.68 -1.78
N ALA A 181 29.07 1.42 -2.84
CA ALA A 181 28.40 0.95 -4.05
C ALA A 181 29.07 -0.25 -4.75
N SER A 182 30.31 -0.59 -4.39
CA SER A 182 31.02 -1.77 -4.86
C SER A 182 30.54 -3.08 -4.23
N ALA A 183 29.92 -3.01 -3.06
CA ALA A 183 29.33 -4.17 -2.44
C ALA A 183 27.87 -4.27 -2.91
N TYR A 184 27.60 -5.12 -3.86
CA TYR A 184 26.25 -5.53 -4.27
C TYR A 184 25.47 -6.25 -3.17
N VAL A 185 26.10 -6.41 -2.06
CA VAL A 185 25.53 -6.79 -0.77
C VAL A 185 25.53 -5.51 0.06
N LEU A 186 24.70 -4.55 -0.34
CA LEU A 186 24.16 -3.62 0.64
C LEU A 186 23.39 -4.51 1.60
N THR A 187 23.97 -4.83 2.72
CA THR A 187 23.29 -5.46 3.81
C THR A 187 22.39 -4.39 4.40
N TRP A 188 21.12 -4.45 4.02
CA TRP A 188 20.06 -3.62 4.60
C TRP A 188 19.71 -4.09 6.03
N GLU A 189 20.54 -4.96 6.62
CA GLU A 189 20.37 -5.57 7.94
C GLU A 189 20.33 -4.53 9.05
N ASP A 190 21.08 -3.43 8.89
CA ASP A 190 21.15 -2.34 9.85
C ASP A 190 20.04 -1.29 9.68
N VAL A 191 19.20 -1.43 8.66
CA VAL A 191 18.11 -0.48 8.41
C VAL A 191 16.83 -0.99 9.07
N SER A 192 16.37 -0.25 10.06
CA SER A 192 15.09 -0.52 10.72
C SER A 192 14.17 0.69 10.58
N LEU A 193 12.98 0.45 10.06
CA LEU A 193 11.89 1.43 10.03
C LEU A 193 10.95 1.28 11.23
N MET A 194 11.31 0.40 12.17
CA MET A 194 10.50 0.10 13.34
C MET A 194 10.68 1.18 14.41
N ASP A 195 9.58 1.60 15.02
CA ASP A 195 9.51 2.52 16.15
C ASP A 195 10.25 3.85 15.94
N GLN A 196 10.12 4.41 14.73
CA GLN A 196 10.72 5.71 14.42
C GLN A 196 9.93 6.84 15.08
N ALA A 197 10.64 7.91 15.48
CA ALA A 197 10.06 9.09 16.05
C ALA A 197 9.16 9.84 15.04
N GLY A 198 8.21 10.60 15.54
CA GLY A 198 7.29 11.42 14.78
C GLY A 198 5.86 11.32 15.31
N SER A 199 5.19 12.46 15.48
CA SER A 199 3.89 12.53 16.16
C SER A 199 2.80 11.64 15.54
N ILE A 200 2.88 11.38 14.23
CA ILE A 200 1.93 10.53 13.48
C ILE A 200 2.59 9.27 12.92
N THR A 201 3.86 9.00 13.22
CA THR A 201 4.60 7.88 12.62
C THR A 201 4.05 6.53 13.10
N TRP A 202 3.72 5.66 12.14
CA TRP A 202 3.31 4.28 12.44
C TRP A 202 4.52 3.45 12.90
N PRO A 203 4.43 2.76 14.04
CA PRO A 203 5.62 2.15 14.65
C PRO A 203 6.09 0.84 14.01
N ILE A 204 5.26 0.15 13.24
CA ILE A 204 5.59 -1.17 12.68
C ILE A 204 5.69 -1.09 11.17
N CYS A 205 6.81 -0.56 10.68
CA CYS A 205 7.11 -0.42 9.25
C CYS A 205 8.36 -1.21 8.85
N THR A 206 8.41 -1.60 7.60
CA THR A 206 9.56 -2.29 7.01
C THR A 206 9.64 -2.04 5.51
N PHE A 207 10.84 -2.23 4.95
CA PHE A 207 10.99 -2.40 3.52
C PHE A 207 10.58 -3.80 3.06
N SER A 208 9.95 -3.89 1.91
CA SER A 208 9.91 -5.14 1.14
C SER A 208 11.08 -5.18 0.16
N TYR A 209 11.61 -6.37 -0.11
CA TYR A 209 12.84 -6.54 -0.86
C TYR A 209 12.66 -7.45 -2.06
N LEU A 210 13.28 -7.07 -3.18
CA LEU A 210 13.51 -7.95 -4.31
C LEU A 210 14.88 -8.61 -4.19
N TYR A 211 14.90 -9.94 -4.32
CA TYR A 211 16.10 -10.75 -4.37
C TYR A 211 16.29 -11.24 -5.80
N ILE A 212 17.27 -10.72 -6.51
CA ILE A 212 17.53 -11.01 -7.92
C ILE A 212 18.99 -11.43 -8.07
N LYS A 213 19.22 -12.48 -8.86
CA LYS A 213 20.59 -12.89 -9.20
C LYS A 213 21.27 -11.77 -9.98
N LYS A 214 22.43 -11.35 -9.50
CA LYS A 214 23.18 -10.23 -10.05
C LYS A 214 23.71 -10.48 -11.46
N ASP A 215 24.31 -11.64 -11.67
CA ASP A 215 24.91 -12.01 -12.93
C ASP A 215 24.16 -13.18 -13.55
N MET A 216 23.41 -12.86 -14.60
CA MET A 216 22.67 -13.79 -15.44
C MET A 216 23.19 -13.77 -16.87
N SER A 217 24.36 -13.13 -17.12
CA SER A 217 24.91 -12.94 -18.46
C SER A 217 25.22 -14.23 -19.23
N SER A 218 25.43 -15.32 -18.50
CA SER A 218 25.68 -16.66 -19.08
C SER A 218 24.41 -17.45 -19.42
N TRP A 219 23.23 -16.93 -19.09
CA TRP A 219 21.98 -17.60 -19.40
C TRP A 219 21.70 -17.57 -20.91
N SER A 220 21.00 -18.59 -21.43
CA SER A 220 20.77 -18.75 -22.87
C SER A 220 19.32 -19.19 -23.15
N GLY A 221 18.88 -19.08 -24.40
CA GLY A 221 17.54 -19.51 -24.81
C GLY A 221 16.43 -18.78 -24.02
N GLU A 222 15.48 -19.53 -23.49
CA GLU A 222 14.35 -18.96 -22.72
C GLU A 222 14.79 -18.37 -21.38
N GLU A 223 15.86 -18.88 -20.76
CA GLU A 223 16.41 -18.31 -19.53
C GLU A 223 16.97 -16.90 -19.78
N ALA A 224 17.56 -16.65 -20.94
CA ALA A 224 18.05 -15.31 -21.32
C ALA A 224 16.89 -14.31 -21.40
N LYS A 225 15.75 -14.70 -21.95
CA LYS A 225 14.54 -13.87 -21.97
C LYS A 225 13.99 -13.62 -20.57
N THR A 226 14.00 -14.66 -19.72
CA THR A 226 13.59 -14.56 -18.32
C THR A 226 14.48 -13.58 -17.55
N ALA A 227 15.81 -13.62 -17.75
CA ALA A 227 16.75 -12.68 -17.13
C ALA A 227 16.45 -11.23 -17.51
N ALA A 228 16.20 -10.99 -18.79
CA ALA A 228 15.84 -9.69 -19.32
C ALA A 228 14.52 -9.18 -18.74
N LEU A 229 13.50 -10.04 -18.69
CA LEU A 229 12.19 -9.72 -18.12
C LEU A 229 12.26 -9.40 -16.61
N VAL A 230 13.03 -10.17 -15.85
CA VAL A 230 13.24 -9.94 -14.41
C VAL A 230 13.90 -8.59 -14.16
N LYS A 231 14.94 -8.24 -14.93
CA LYS A 231 15.59 -6.92 -14.86
C LYS A 231 14.60 -5.81 -15.20
N ALA A 232 13.87 -5.96 -16.29
CA ALA A 232 12.85 -4.98 -16.71
C ALA A 232 11.73 -4.81 -15.68
N PHE A 233 11.25 -5.89 -15.08
CA PHE A 233 10.29 -5.83 -13.99
C PHE A 233 10.84 -5.07 -12.77
N ALA A 234 12.09 -5.35 -12.39
CA ALA A 234 12.75 -4.63 -11.30
C ALA A 234 12.91 -3.13 -11.60
N GLN A 235 13.21 -2.78 -12.86
CA GLN A 235 13.23 -1.39 -13.30
C GLN A 235 11.85 -0.73 -13.21
N PHE A 236 10.81 -1.46 -13.64
CA PHE A 236 9.43 -0.94 -13.58
C PHE A 236 8.98 -0.65 -12.17
N VAL A 237 9.13 -1.59 -11.22
CA VAL A 237 8.67 -1.37 -9.83
C VAL A 237 9.42 -0.24 -9.12
N LEU A 238 10.59 0.17 -9.63
CA LEU A 238 11.36 1.32 -9.15
C LEU A 238 11.15 2.58 -10.01
N SER A 239 10.29 2.55 -11.01
CA SER A 239 9.95 3.74 -11.79
C SER A 239 9.15 4.74 -10.95
N GLU A 240 9.10 5.98 -11.39
CA GLU A 240 8.25 7.00 -10.77
C GLU A 240 6.79 6.59 -10.84
N GLU A 241 6.34 6.15 -12.01
CA GLU A 241 4.99 5.67 -12.24
C GLU A 241 4.58 4.56 -11.25
N ALA A 242 5.41 3.52 -11.09
CA ALA A 242 5.09 2.43 -10.17
C ALA A 242 5.14 2.87 -8.70
N GLN A 243 6.08 3.76 -8.34
CA GLN A 243 6.18 4.29 -6.98
C GLN A 243 4.98 5.19 -6.62
N ASP A 244 4.47 5.97 -7.58
CA ASP A 244 3.30 6.84 -7.42
C ASP A 244 1.98 6.04 -7.27
N MET A 245 1.94 4.80 -7.77
CA MET A 245 0.79 3.91 -7.63
C MET A 245 0.68 3.24 -6.25
N LEU A 246 1.78 3.14 -5.50
CA LEU A 246 1.84 2.36 -4.26
C LEU A 246 0.80 2.75 -3.20
N PRO A 247 0.47 4.05 -3.00
CA PRO A 247 -0.55 4.44 -2.02
C PRO A 247 -1.92 3.83 -2.27
N GLU A 248 -2.28 3.54 -3.52
CA GLU A 248 -3.57 2.91 -3.86
C GLU A 248 -3.69 1.48 -3.32
N PHE A 249 -2.54 0.85 -3.05
CA PHE A 249 -2.44 -0.50 -2.52
C PHE A 249 -2.07 -0.53 -1.02
N GLY A 250 -2.11 0.63 -0.35
CA GLY A 250 -1.75 0.74 1.07
C GLY A 250 -0.25 0.66 1.36
N PHE A 251 0.58 0.94 0.35
CA PHE A 251 2.03 0.98 0.48
C PHE A 251 2.56 2.41 0.28
N VAL A 252 3.81 2.62 0.65
CA VAL A 252 4.50 3.89 0.48
C VAL A 252 5.74 3.71 -0.39
N GLY A 253 5.96 4.66 -1.30
CA GLY A 253 7.15 4.70 -2.14
C GLY A 253 8.44 4.86 -1.34
N LEU A 254 9.54 4.49 -1.95
CA LEU A 254 10.85 4.63 -1.34
C LEU A 254 11.26 6.11 -1.26
N PRO A 255 11.94 6.54 -0.18
CA PRO A 255 12.61 7.84 -0.14
C PRO A 255 13.59 7.98 -1.31
N ALA A 256 13.74 9.19 -1.84
CA ALA A 256 14.54 9.46 -3.05
C ALA A 256 15.97 8.90 -2.99
N GLU A 257 16.62 8.98 -1.82
CA GLU A 257 17.96 8.42 -1.63
C GLU A 257 17.97 6.90 -1.76
N ILE A 258 17.01 6.24 -1.12
CA ILE A 258 16.88 4.77 -1.16
C ILE A 258 16.50 4.31 -2.56
N LEU A 259 15.57 5.02 -3.21
CA LEU A 259 15.15 4.74 -4.58
C LEU A 259 16.32 4.83 -5.56
N THR A 260 17.17 5.87 -5.42
CA THR A 260 18.38 6.02 -6.25
C THR A 260 19.33 4.84 -6.06
N LYS A 261 19.56 4.40 -4.82
CA LYS A 261 20.40 3.22 -4.53
C LYS A 261 19.81 1.94 -5.11
N ALA A 262 18.50 1.75 -4.97
CA ALA A 262 17.81 0.59 -5.55
C ALA A 262 17.90 0.58 -7.08
N ARG A 263 17.70 1.71 -7.75
CA ARG A 263 17.86 1.87 -9.21
C ARG A 263 19.29 1.57 -9.66
N THR A 264 20.29 2.04 -8.92
CA THR A 264 21.70 1.73 -9.20
C THR A 264 21.97 0.23 -9.08
N ALA A 265 21.41 -0.44 -8.08
CA ALA A 265 21.52 -1.88 -7.92
C ALA A 265 20.92 -2.64 -9.11
N VAL A 266 19.71 -2.25 -9.57
CA VAL A 266 19.08 -2.84 -10.76
C VAL A 266 19.89 -2.62 -12.03
N SER A 267 20.40 -1.42 -12.22
CA SER A 267 21.22 -1.09 -13.40
C SER A 267 22.46 -1.98 -13.51
N SER A 268 22.99 -2.42 -12.37
CA SER A 268 24.17 -3.29 -12.30
C SER A 268 23.87 -4.79 -12.52
N ILE A 269 22.61 -5.19 -12.68
CA ILE A 269 22.25 -6.57 -13.00
C ILE A 269 22.71 -6.88 -14.44
N LEU A 270 23.55 -7.92 -14.57
CA LEU A 270 24.04 -8.39 -15.86
C LEU A 270 23.07 -9.37 -16.48
N VAL A 271 22.65 -9.11 -17.71
CA VAL A 271 21.82 -9.98 -18.53
C VAL A 271 22.59 -10.35 -19.81
N PRO A 272 22.20 -11.44 -20.52
CA PRO A 272 22.86 -11.82 -21.78
C PRO A 272 22.80 -10.69 -22.80
N ALA A 273 23.86 -10.53 -23.57
CA ALA A 273 23.96 -9.49 -24.60
C ALA A 273 22.79 -9.59 -25.60
N ASN A 274 22.29 -8.45 -26.04
CA ASN A 274 21.15 -8.32 -26.98
C ASN A 274 19.83 -8.92 -26.53
N THR A 275 19.63 -9.12 -25.23
CA THR A 275 18.37 -9.59 -24.66
C THR A 275 17.69 -8.57 -23.77
N GLU A 276 18.23 -7.37 -23.65
CA GLU A 276 17.63 -6.32 -22.84
C GLU A 276 16.22 -5.98 -23.32
N TRP A 277 15.30 -5.98 -22.39
CA TRP A 277 13.94 -5.57 -22.64
C TRP A 277 13.83 -4.07 -22.36
N THR A 278 13.31 -3.33 -23.31
CA THR A 278 12.82 -2.00 -23.07
C THR A 278 11.31 -1.98 -23.26
N PHE A 279 10.61 -1.18 -22.49
CA PHE A 279 9.18 -1.00 -22.66
C PHE A 279 8.94 0.06 -23.73
N GLU A 280 7.76 0.02 -24.34
CA GLU A 280 7.36 1.04 -25.29
C GLU A 280 7.42 2.41 -24.61
N LYS A 281 8.10 3.36 -25.25
CA LYS A 281 8.19 4.73 -24.76
C LYS A 281 6.81 5.39 -24.91
N ASP A 282 6.25 5.89 -23.82
CA ASP A 282 5.12 6.80 -23.88
C ASP A 282 5.63 8.16 -24.38
N THR A 283 4.85 8.82 -25.25
CA THR A 283 5.16 10.15 -25.79
C THR A 283 5.25 11.26 -24.74
N ASN A 284 5.05 10.94 -23.46
CA ASN A 284 5.04 11.87 -22.34
C ASN A 284 6.31 11.83 -21.45
N ASP A 285 7.45 11.39 -21.95
CA ASP A 285 8.78 11.40 -21.30
C ASP A 285 8.93 10.61 -19.98
N LYS A 286 7.85 10.08 -19.43
CA LYS A 286 7.88 9.38 -18.13
C LYS A 286 8.52 7.99 -18.16
N LEU A 287 8.65 7.38 -19.34
CA LEU A 287 9.22 6.06 -19.52
C LEU A 287 10.75 6.07 -19.70
N ASP A 288 11.37 7.22 -19.93
CA ASP A 288 12.82 7.32 -20.01
C ASP A 288 13.54 6.92 -18.72
N MET A 289 12.86 7.04 -17.60
CA MET A 289 13.38 6.59 -16.30
C MET A 289 13.46 5.07 -16.16
N LEU A 290 12.70 4.31 -16.95
CA LEU A 290 12.69 2.85 -16.92
C LEU A 290 13.88 2.23 -17.62
N THR A 291 14.42 2.92 -18.64
CA THR A 291 15.46 2.37 -19.52
C THR A 291 16.83 3.02 -19.31
N GLY A 292 16.89 4.18 -18.67
CA GLY A 292 18.11 4.98 -18.62
C GLY A 292 18.58 5.48 -20.00
N VAL A 293 17.73 5.33 -21.03
CA VAL A 293 18.01 5.80 -22.39
C VAL A 293 17.47 7.21 -22.52
N THR A 294 18.37 8.17 -22.58
CA THR A 294 18.06 9.60 -22.79
C THR A 294 18.01 9.97 -24.28
N ASP A 295 18.04 9.00 -25.18
CA ASP A 295 18.15 9.24 -26.61
C ASP A 295 16.77 9.41 -27.25
N GLU A 296 16.46 10.61 -27.68
CA GLU A 296 15.23 10.96 -28.42
C GLU A 296 15.06 10.15 -29.73
N THR A 297 16.14 9.51 -30.23
CA THR A 297 16.09 8.67 -31.43
C THR A 297 15.44 7.30 -31.18
N ALA A 298 15.27 6.90 -29.93
CA ALA A 298 14.62 5.64 -29.53
C ALA A 298 13.08 5.74 -29.54
N ALA A 299 12.50 6.89 -29.87
CA ALA A 299 11.06 7.06 -30.02
C ALA A 299 10.53 6.11 -31.10
N GLY A 300 9.76 5.10 -30.68
CA GLY A 300 9.16 4.11 -31.57
C GLY A 300 9.85 2.76 -31.62
N VAL A 301 10.93 2.54 -30.88
CA VAL A 301 11.50 1.20 -30.75
C VAL A 301 10.64 0.39 -29.79
N ILE A 302 9.91 -0.55 -30.35
CA ILE A 302 9.23 -1.60 -29.59
C ILE A 302 10.31 -2.53 -29.07
N VAL A 303 10.56 -2.48 -27.79
CA VAL A 303 11.59 -3.28 -27.20
C VAL A 303 10.94 -4.33 -26.31
N GLY A 304 10.97 -5.46 -26.79
CA GLY A 304 10.52 -6.70 -26.23
C GLY A 304 10.23 -7.63 -27.42
N GLN A 305 11.08 -8.57 -27.62
CA GLN A 305 10.90 -9.53 -28.73
C GLN A 305 9.74 -10.51 -28.51
N ASN A 306 8.96 -10.31 -27.44
CA ASN A 306 7.76 -11.11 -27.19
C ASN A 306 6.51 -10.24 -27.32
N PRO A 307 5.82 -10.26 -28.47
CA PRO A 307 4.63 -9.48 -28.72
C PRO A 307 3.47 -9.82 -27.77
N LEU A 308 3.42 -11.03 -27.22
CA LEU A 308 2.37 -11.44 -26.26
C LEU A 308 2.53 -10.74 -24.91
N THR A 309 3.73 -10.65 -24.39
CA THR A 309 4.01 -9.96 -23.12
C THR A 309 3.72 -8.47 -23.24
N PHE A 310 4.06 -7.87 -24.35
CA PHE A 310 3.80 -6.47 -24.65
C PHE A 310 2.29 -6.16 -24.76
N SER A 311 1.54 -6.96 -25.52
CA SER A 311 0.08 -6.86 -25.63
C SER A 311 -0.61 -6.97 -24.28
N SER A 312 -0.20 -7.94 -23.46
CA SER A 312 -0.78 -8.16 -22.12
C SER A 312 -0.52 -6.97 -21.20
N LYS A 313 0.66 -6.37 -21.28
CA LYS A 313 1.01 -5.20 -20.46
C LYS A 313 0.20 -3.97 -20.85
N ARG A 314 0.05 -3.68 -22.14
CA ARG A 314 -0.80 -2.58 -22.62
C ARG A 314 -2.24 -2.75 -22.19
N SER A 315 -2.78 -3.96 -22.27
CA SER A 315 -4.14 -4.27 -21.85
C SER A 315 -4.32 -4.02 -20.36
N ALA A 316 -3.40 -4.51 -19.53
CA ALA A 316 -3.44 -4.32 -18.09
C ALA A 316 -3.32 -2.85 -17.68
N TYR A 317 -2.44 -2.09 -18.32
CA TYR A 317 -2.29 -0.66 -18.08
C TYR A 317 -3.52 0.14 -18.53
N ALA A 318 -4.08 -0.16 -19.69
CA ALA A 318 -5.31 0.46 -20.17
C ALA A 318 -6.50 0.15 -19.25
N ASP A 319 -6.58 -1.05 -18.73
CA ASP A 319 -7.61 -1.46 -17.77
C ASP A 319 -7.45 -0.75 -16.42
N TYR A 320 -6.23 -0.57 -15.97
CA TYR A 320 -5.89 0.21 -14.77
C TYR A 320 -6.28 1.69 -14.92
N GLU A 321 -5.87 2.34 -16.02
CA GLU A 321 -6.23 3.73 -16.31
C GLU A 321 -7.76 3.91 -16.42
N ARG A 322 -8.45 2.97 -17.05
CA ARG A 322 -9.90 2.97 -17.14
C ARG A 322 -10.55 2.87 -15.76
N THR A 323 -10.04 1.99 -14.89
CA THR A 323 -10.55 1.82 -13.52
C THR A 323 -10.36 3.09 -12.70
N LYS A 324 -9.20 3.76 -12.81
CA LYS A 324 -8.95 5.06 -12.18
C LYS A 324 -9.93 6.14 -12.66
N LEU A 325 -10.15 6.21 -13.96
CA LEU A 325 -11.09 7.17 -14.55
C LEU A 325 -12.53 6.94 -14.05
N VAL A 326 -12.97 5.68 -13.99
CA VAL A 326 -14.28 5.32 -13.45
C VAL A 326 -14.41 5.72 -11.98
N ALA A 327 -13.40 5.45 -11.18
CA ALA A 327 -13.40 5.84 -9.77
C ALA A 327 -13.40 7.37 -9.57
N ALA A 328 -12.62 8.10 -10.37
CA ALA A 328 -12.60 9.56 -10.35
C ALA A 328 -13.95 10.18 -10.79
N VAL A 329 -14.60 9.61 -11.79
CA VAL A 329 -15.94 10.02 -12.21
C VAL A 329 -16.96 9.79 -11.10
N ALA A 330 -16.96 8.61 -10.46
CA ALA A 330 -17.84 8.30 -9.35
C ALA A 330 -17.64 9.25 -8.16
N ALA A 331 -16.39 9.60 -7.84
CA ALA A 331 -16.07 10.57 -6.78
C ALA A 331 -16.56 11.99 -7.11
N LEU A 332 -16.48 12.40 -8.38
CA LEU A 332 -17.03 13.67 -8.85
C LEU A 332 -18.55 13.68 -8.81
N GLU A 333 -19.21 12.60 -9.20
CA GLU A 333 -20.66 12.47 -9.13
C GLU A 333 -21.16 12.56 -7.68
N ALA A 334 -20.47 11.91 -6.74
CA ALA A 334 -20.76 12.02 -5.32
C ALA A 334 -20.62 13.47 -4.80
N LYS A 335 -19.56 14.18 -5.18
CA LYS A 335 -19.38 15.59 -4.83
C LYS A 335 -20.47 16.48 -5.43
N ILE A 336 -20.87 16.22 -6.68
CA ILE A 336 -21.97 16.95 -7.31
C ILE A 336 -23.29 16.71 -6.58
N ALA A 337 -23.56 15.47 -6.15
CA ALA A 337 -24.73 15.15 -5.35
C ALA A 337 -24.75 15.95 -4.02
N THR A 338 -23.61 15.95 -3.30
CA THR A 338 -23.47 16.72 -2.05
C THR A 338 -23.69 18.22 -2.28
N LEU A 339 -23.09 18.80 -3.33
CA LEU A 339 -23.26 20.21 -3.66
C LEU A 339 -24.71 20.55 -4.07
N LYS A 340 -25.43 19.64 -4.72
CA LYS A 340 -26.84 19.81 -5.03
C LYS A 340 -27.69 19.83 -3.74
N ASP A 341 -27.42 18.92 -2.81
CA ASP A 341 -28.13 18.86 -1.54
C ASP A 341 -27.85 20.10 -0.68
N GLU A 342 -26.60 20.59 -0.65
CA GLU A 342 -26.23 21.85 0.00
C GLU A 342 -26.95 23.04 -0.64
N HIS A 343 -27.01 23.10 -1.97
CA HIS A 343 -27.72 24.16 -2.69
C HIS A 343 -29.22 24.14 -2.38
N VAL A 344 -29.84 22.97 -2.33
CA VAL A 344 -31.26 22.83 -1.95
C VAL A 344 -31.49 23.25 -0.50
N SER A 345 -30.56 22.97 0.41
CA SER A 345 -30.63 23.36 1.82
C SER A 345 -30.47 24.88 2.03
N LEU A 346 -29.66 25.53 1.21
CA LEU A 346 -29.42 26.98 1.24
C LEU A 346 -30.53 27.78 0.59
N HIS A 347 -31.34 27.16 -0.28
CA HIS A 347 -32.43 27.79 -1.01
C HIS A 347 -33.75 27.02 -0.83
N PRO A 348 -34.35 27.06 0.39
CA PRO A 348 -35.64 26.42 0.61
C PRO A 348 -36.74 27.05 -0.24
N SER A 349 -37.74 26.27 -0.60
CA SER A 349 -38.81 26.55 -1.57
C SER A 349 -39.56 27.87 -1.41
N ALA A 350 -39.42 28.57 -0.30
CA ALA A 350 -39.99 29.91 -0.07
C ALA A 350 -39.47 31.01 -1.07
N TRP A 351 -38.42 30.71 -1.83
CA TRP A 351 -37.87 31.62 -2.82
C TRP A 351 -38.64 31.61 -4.15
N TYR A 352 -39.45 30.58 -4.38
CA TYR A 352 -40.23 30.43 -5.65
C TYR A 352 -41.47 31.33 -5.72
N ASP A 353 -41.93 31.87 -4.59
CA ASP A 353 -43.15 32.69 -4.53
C ASP A 353 -42.88 34.19 -4.74
N ASP A 354 -41.61 34.63 -4.90
CA ASP A 354 -41.24 36.01 -5.17
C ASP A 354 -40.76 36.18 -6.62
N PRO A 355 -41.52 36.87 -7.50
CA PRO A 355 -41.14 37.01 -8.90
C PRO A 355 -39.81 37.72 -9.16
N THR A 356 -39.36 38.59 -8.26
CA THR A 356 -38.07 39.30 -8.37
C THR A 356 -36.90 38.37 -8.06
N LYS A 357 -37.09 37.41 -7.18
CA LYS A 357 -36.08 36.42 -6.81
C LYS A 357 -36.00 35.25 -7.82
N GLN A 358 -37.09 35.00 -8.55
CA GLN A 358 -37.08 34.01 -9.64
C GLN A 358 -36.12 34.41 -10.78
N ILE A 359 -35.92 35.69 -11.02
CA ILE A 359 -35.02 36.18 -12.08
C ILE A 359 -33.55 36.01 -11.64
N GLU A 360 -33.24 36.26 -10.36
CA GLU A 360 -31.90 36.08 -9.83
C GLU A 360 -31.56 34.58 -9.72
N GLY A 361 -32.54 33.75 -9.30
CA GLY A 361 -32.38 32.27 -9.25
C GLY A 361 -32.19 31.67 -10.65
N ALA A 362 -32.95 32.13 -11.65
CA ALA A 362 -32.81 31.70 -13.04
C ALA A 362 -31.44 32.07 -13.65
N ALA A 363 -30.91 33.26 -13.30
CA ALA A 363 -29.58 33.68 -13.72
C ALA A 363 -28.46 32.84 -13.04
N ALA A 364 -28.63 32.49 -11.79
CA ALA A 364 -27.68 31.63 -11.05
C ALA A 364 -27.72 30.18 -11.59
N VAL A 365 -28.90 29.63 -11.85
CA VAL A 365 -29.07 28.29 -12.45
C VAL A 365 -28.56 28.29 -13.89
N GLY A 366 -28.76 29.38 -14.65
CA GLY A 366 -28.20 29.54 -15.99
C GLY A 366 -26.66 29.57 -15.98
N ALA A 367 -26.05 30.28 -15.03
CA ALA A 367 -24.60 30.31 -14.87
C ALA A 367 -24.02 28.96 -14.46
N LEU A 368 -24.70 28.23 -13.56
CA LEU A 368 -24.31 26.87 -13.19
C LEU A 368 -24.51 25.89 -14.36
N GLY A 369 -25.60 25.98 -15.08
CA GLY A 369 -25.83 25.19 -16.28
C GLY A 369 -24.77 25.44 -17.37
N PHE A 370 -24.29 26.69 -17.50
CA PHE A 370 -23.21 27.03 -18.42
C PHE A 370 -21.87 26.46 -17.99
N ILE A 371 -21.58 26.47 -16.67
CA ILE A 371 -20.36 25.87 -16.10
C ILE A 371 -20.39 24.34 -16.24
N PHE A 372 -21.50 23.70 -15.92
CA PHE A 372 -21.65 22.25 -16.09
C PHE A 372 -21.67 21.81 -17.55
N GLY A 373 -22.29 22.60 -18.43
CA GLY A 373 -22.25 22.38 -19.88
C GLY A 373 -20.84 22.51 -20.45
N PHE A 374 -20.06 23.48 -19.97
CA PHE A 374 -18.65 23.67 -20.36
C PHE A 374 -17.76 22.55 -19.86
N ILE A 375 -17.94 22.13 -18.60
CA ILE A 375 -17.20 20.98 -18.02
C ILE A 375 -17.55 19.69 -18.79
N GLY A 376 -18.82 19.45 -19.10
CA GLY A 376 -19.26 18.31 -19.90
C GLY A 376 -18.70 18.34 -21.32
N LEU A 377 -18.59 19.51 -21.95
CA LEU A 377 -17.98 19.70 -23.27
C LEU A 377 -16.46 19.45 -23.23
N VAL A 378 -15.78 19.95 -22.21
CA VAL A 378 -14.33 19.74 -22.04
C VAL A 378 -14.02 18.26 -21.75
N LEU A 379 -14.78 17.62 -20.87
CA LEU A 379 -14.62 16.18 -20.59
C LEU A 379 -14.95 15.32 -21.81
N GLY A 380 -16.00 15.68 -22.56
CA GLY A 380 -16.37 15.02 -23.81
C GLY A 380 -15.33 15.22 -24.92
N ALA A 381 -14.74 16.41 -25.02
CA ALA A 381 -13.66 16.70 -25.98
C ALA A 381 -12.37 15.96 -25.64
N VAL A 382 -12.00 15.87 -24.34
CA VAL A 382 -10.84 15.11 -23.87
C VAL A 382 -11.05 13.61 -24.10
N ALA A 383 -12.24 13.08 -23.77
CA ALA A 383 -12.57 11.68 -24.04
C ALA A 383 -12.56 11.36 -25.54
N MET A 384 -13.14 12.22 -26.39
CA MET A 384 -13.15 12.04 -27.86
C MET A 384 -11.75 12.19 -28.48
N SER A 385 -10.93 13.10 -27.98
CA SER A 385 -9.55 13.26 -28.44
C SER A 385 -8.71 12.01 -28.11
N ARG A 386 -8.87 11.44 -26.93
CA ARG A 386 -8.20 10.20 -26.52
C ARG A 386 -8.73 8.97 -27.30
N VAL A 387 -10.05 8.87 -27.52
CA VAL A 387 -10.64 7.80 -28.35
C VAL A 387 -10.18 7.92 -29.80
N LYS A 388 -10.07 9.14 -30.37
CA LYS A 388 -9.51 9.35 -31.72
C LYS A 388 -8.01 9.04 -31.78
N GLY A 389 -7.26 9.30 -30.73
CA GLY A 389 -5.85 8.88 -30.59
C GLY A 389 -5.70 7.36 -30.60
N LEU A 390 -6.55 6.67 -29.84
CA LEU A 390 -6.59 5.20 -29.80
C LEU A 390 -7.04 4.59 -31.14
N ALA A 391 -8.04 5.16 -31.79
CA ALA A 391 -8.51 4.70 -33.09
C ALA A 391 -7.49 4.92 -34.21
N LYS A 392 -6.70 6.01 -34.15
CA LYS A 392 -5.64 6.29 -35.11
C LYS A 392 -4.46 5.32 -34.98
N ASN A 393 -4.23 4.81 -33.77
CA ASN A 393 -3.20 3.78 -33.52
C ASN A 393 -3.67 2.35 -33.87
N GLN A 394 -4.98 2.10 -33.98
CA GLN A 394 -5.50 0.80 -34.41
C GLN A 394 -5.65 0.66 -35.94
N GLY A 395 -5.55 1.76 -36.70
CA GLY A 395 -5.73 1.79 -38.15
C GLY A 395 -4.48 1.47 -38.99
N GLY A 396 -3.38 1.07 -38.40
CA GLY A 396 -2.12 0.69 -39.06
C GLY A 396 -2.03 -0.81 -39.38
N GLY A 397 -2.73 -1.26 -40.41
CA GLY A 397 -2.27 -2.26 -41.37
C GLY A 397 -2.10 -3.71 -40.92
N TYR A 398 -3.15 -4.49 -41.00
CA TYR A 398 -3.01 -5.86 -41.50
C TYR A 398 -3.11 -5.81 -43.02
N GLN A 399 -2.00 -5.93 -43.71
CA GLN A 399 -1.95 -6.54 -45.04
C GLN A 399 -1.03 -7.75 -44.94
N ILE A 400 -1.57 -8.81 -45.44
CA ILE A 400 -1.12 -10.20 -45.58
C ILE A 400 0.34 -10.35 -45.98
#